data_e5fb733ca6d99aa9fec54ee91ab15d0e
#
_entry.id   e5fb733ca6d99aa9fec54ee91ab15d0e
#
_cell.length_a   1.000
_cell.length_b   1.000
_cell.length_c   1.000
_cell.angle_alpha   90.00
_cell.angle_beta   90.00
_cell.angle_gamma   90.00
#
_symmetry.space_group_name_H-M   'P 1'
#
loop_
_entity.id
_entity.type
_entity.pdbx_description
1 polymer ?
#
loop_
_entity_poly.entity_id
_entity_poly.type
_entity_poly.pdbx_seq_one_letter_code
_entity_poly.pdbx_strand_id
1 'polypeptide(L)'
;EEALQTVADRMNTLRDKGESHRFGLFSGRGWGATDVGVTLAPMAKLYGSPNIGIGHSSMCSDGSVLAKQITDGNASYNSYDYRNANYLLMFGANFLESFRPYNNNLQVWGYIRGEKTPKTHVTAVDVHMNQTLAASDRALLVKPGTDGALALAIAHVILAEGLWDRNFVGNFADGQNHFKTGKPVDAAFNEKWTLGLTEWWNVEFKDRTP
;
A
#
# COMPACT_ATOMS: atom_id res chain seq x y z
N GLU A 1 -5.15 -34.38 -17.92
CA GLU A 1 -4.53 -34.77 -19.24
C GLU A 1 -5.25 -34.10 -20.40
N GLU A 2 -6.56 -34.21 -20.52
CA GLU A 2 -7.35 -33.63 -21.63
C GLU A 2 -7.12 -32.11 -21.80
N ALA A 3 -7.09 -31.35 -20.72
CA ALA A 3 -6.83 -29.90 -20.77
C ALA A 3 -5.42 -29.58 -21.30
N LEU A 4 -4.42 -30.33 -20.86
CA LEU A 4 -3.05 -30.19 -21.34
C LEU A 4 -2.93 -30.53 -22.81
N GLN A 5 -3.58 -31.63 -23.24
CA GLN A 5 -3.59 -32.02 -24.63
C GLN A 5 -4.26 -30.96 -25.51
N THR A 6 -5.38 -30.42 -25.09
CA THR A 6 -6.08 -29.34 -25.81
C THR A 6 -5.19 -28.11 -26.01
N VAL A 7 -4.45 -27.69 -24.98
CA VAL A 7 -3.51 -26.56 -25.07
C VAL A 7 -2.36 -26.93 -26.06
N ALA A 8 -1.77 -28.12 -25.91
CA ALA A 8 -0.68 -28.57 -26.74
C ALA A 8 -1.07 -28.62 -28.23
N ASP A 9 -2.26 -29.15 -28.56
CA ASP A 9 -2.77 -29.23 -29.92
C ASP A 9 -2.97 -27.85 -30.55
N ARG A 10 -3.49 -26.89 -29.77
CA ARG A 10 -3.61 -25.51 -30.23
C ARG A 10 -2.25 -24.84 -30.46
N MET A 11 -1.32 -25.03 -29.55
CA MET A 11 0.04 -24.53 -29.72
C MET A 11 0.73 -25.16 -30.94
N ASN A 12 0.63 -26.49 -31.15
CA ASN A 12 1.16 -27.16 -32.32
C ASN A 12 0.53 -26.59 -33.59
N THR A 13 -0.78 -26.38 -33.62
CA THR A 13 -1.47 -25.81 -34.78
C THR A 13 -0.93 -24.43 -35.17
N LEU A 14 -0.65 -23.56 -34.18
CA LEU A 14 -0.06 -22.25 -34.44
C LEU A 14 1.38 -22.38 -34.96
N ARG A 15 2.17 -23.26 -34.39
CA ARG A 15 3.54 -23.50 -34.79
C ARG A 15 3.61 -24.03 -36.24
N ASP A 16 2.79 -25.01 -36.58
CA ASP A 16 2.76 -25.61 -37.92
C ASP A 16 2.35 -24.61 -39.01
N LYS A 17 1.60 -23.57 -38.63
CA LYS A 17 1.24 -22.45 -39.50
C LYS A 17 2.28 -21.34 -39.56
N GLY A 18 3.36 -21.42 -38.78
CA GLY A 18 4.33 -20.33 -38.64
C GLY A 18 3.79 -19.14 -37.82
N GLU A 19 2.73 -19.34 -37.05
CA GLU A 19 2.00 -18.32 -36.32
C GLU A 19 2.29 -18.34 -34.82
N SER A 20 3.43 -18.84 -34.36
CA SER A 20 3.80 -18.91 -32.93
C SER A 20 3.69 -17.59 -32.22
N HIS A 21 3.90 -16.47 -32.90
CA HIS A 21 3.75 -15.11 -32.39
C HIS A 21 2.33 -14.75 -31.93
N ARG A 22 1.32 -15.52 -32.32
CA ARG A 22 -0.09 -15.33 -31.91
C ARG A 22 -0.39 -15.97 -30.55
N PHE A 23 0.53 -16.77 -30.00
CA PHE A 23 0.40 -17.24 -28.62
C PHE A 23 0.75 -16.12 -27.64
N GLY A 24 -0.09 -15.92 -26.64
CA GLY A 24 0.16 -14.97 -25.54
C GLY A 24 0.22 -15.69 -24.21
N LEU A 25 1.23 -15.40 -23.41
CA LEU A 25 1.36 -15.86 -22.02
C LEU A 25 1.13 -14.71 -21.06
N PHE A 26 0.11 -14.83 -20.23
CA PHE A 26 -0.13 -13.93 -19.11
C PHE A 26 0.04 -14.68 -17.79
N SER A 27 0.89 -14.18 -16.90
CA SER A 27 1.12 -14.77 -15.59
C SER A 27 1.08 -13.72 -14.51
N GLY A 28 0.23 -13.92 -13.50
CA GLY A 28 0.04 -12.98 -12.40
C GLY A 28 1.04 -13.13 -11.25
N ARG A 29 1.66 -14.27 -11.07
CA ARG A 29 2.49 -14.58 -9.89
C ARG A 29 3.83 -15.19 -10.26
N GLY A 30 4.61 -14.54 -11.08
CA GLY A 30 5.80 -15.15 -11.64
C GLY A 30 7.15 -14.49 -11.30
N TRP A 31 7.22 -13.67 -10.29
CA TRP A 31 8.47 -13.02 -9.91
C TRP A 31 9.35 -13.91 -9.04
N GLY A 32 10.61 -14.03 -9.44
CA GLY A 32 11.62 -14.75 -8.69
C GLY A 32 11.63 -16.26 -8.97
N ALA A 33 12.11 -17.01 -8.02
CA ALA A 33 12.34 -18.46 -8.10
C ALA A 33 11.06 -19.31 -7.99
N THR A 34 9.92 -18.83 -8.51
CA THR A 34 8.72 -19.68 -8.64
C THR A 34 8.75 -20.42 -9.96
N ASP A 35 8.23 -21.63 -9.97
CA ASP A 35 8.16 -22.49 -11.16
C ASP A 35 7.60 -21.77 -12.39
N VAL A 36 6.65 -20.87 -12.16
CA VAL A 36 6.02 -20.07 -13.22
C VAL A 36 6.99 -19.10 -13.89
N GLY A 37 7.78 -18.34 -13.11
CA GLY A 37 8.75 -17.39 -13.67
C GLY A 37 9.96 -18.05 -14.30
N VAL A 38 10.39 -19.19 -13.75
CA VAL A 38 11.57 -19.93 -14.22
C VAL A 38 11.25 -20.81 -15.42
N THR A 39 10.01 -21.27 -15.55
CA THR A 39 9.66 -22.27 -16.58
C THR A 39 8.78 -21.68 -17.69
N LEU A 40 7.70 -21.00 -17.37
CA LEU A 40 6.71 -20.58 -18.37
C LEU A 40 7.18 -19.45 -19.28
N ALA A 41 7.92 -18.47 -18.74
CA ALA A 41 8.42 -17.37 -19.56
C ALA A 41 9.49 -17.82 -20.56
N PRO A 42 10.51 -18.61 -20.15
CA PRO A 42 11.44 -19.22 -21.08
C PRO A 42 10.74 -20.14 -22.10
N MET A 43 9.74 -20.93 -21.68
CA MET A 43 8.95 -21.78 -22.57
C MET A 43 8.27 -20.96 -23.68
N ALA A 44 7.57 -19.90 -23.33
CA ALA A 44 6.88 -19.06 -24.31
C ALA A 44 7.87 -18.41 -25.29
N LYS A 45 9.02 -17.97 -24.81
CA LYS A 45 10.09 -17.41 -25.63
C LYS A 45 10.68 -18.46 -26.59
N LEU A 46 10.95 -19.67 -26.09
CA LEU A 46 11.44 -20.78 -26.90
C LEU A 46 10.41 -21.28 -27.94
N TYR A 47 9.13 -21.16 -27.58
CA TYR A 47 8.05 -21.44 -28.52
C TYR A 47 7.98 -20.43 -29.68
N GLY A 48 8.59 -19.25 -29.53
CA GLY A 48 8.64 -18.22 -30.57
C GLY A 48 7.57 -17.13 -30.41
N SER A 49 7.04 -16.95 -29.18
CA SER A 49 6.11 -15.86 -28.91
C SER A 49 6.81 -14.67 -28.25
N PRO A 50 6.64 -13.45 -28.80
CA PRO A 50 7.05 -12.21 -28.12
C PRO A 50 6.02 -11.72 -27.09
N ASN A 51 4.83 -12.30 -27.06
CA ASN A 51 3.70 -11.81 -26.26
C ASN A 51 3.72 -12.42 -24.86
N ILE A 52 4.65 -11.94 -24.04
CA ILE A 52 4.83 -12.41 -22.67
C ILE A 52 4.52 -11.26 -21.74
N GLY A 53 3.39 -11.35 -21.05
CA GLY A 53 2.99 -10.45 -19.96
C GLY A 53 3.23 -11.12 -18.62
N ILE A 54 4.33 -10.78 -17.96
CA ILE A 54 4.64 -11.29 -16.63
C ILE A 54 4.54 -10.15 -15.64
N GLY A 55 3.73 -10.37 -14.64
CA GLY A 55 3.54 -9.43 -13.56
C GLY A 55 2.12 -8.88 -13.49
N HIS A 56 1.75 -8.55 -12.30
CA HIS A 56 0.45 -7.99 -11.95
C HIS A 56 0.62 -6.80 -11.02
N SER A 57 1.84 -6.28 -10.94
CA SER A 57 2.26 -5.29 -9.94
C SER A 57 1.43 -4.03 -10.02
N SER A 58 1.10 -3.57 -11.22
CA SER A 58 0.25 -2.39 -11.43
C SER A 58 -1.15 -2.53 -10.81
N MET A 59 -1.67 -3.75 -10.75
CA MET A 59 -2.98 -4.05 -10.12
C MET A 59 -2.87 -4.53 -8.68
N CYS A 60 -1.66 -4.79 -8.18
CA CYS A 60 -1.45 -5.42 -6.88
C CYS A 60 -0.81 -4.47 -5.87
N SER A 61 0.39 -4.01 -6.13
CA SER A 61 1.21 -3.37 -5.10
C SER A 61 2.04 -2.19 -5.58
N ASP A 62 2.05 -1.86 -6.85
CA ASP A 62 2.88 -0.76 -7.37
C ASP A 62 2.56 0.57 -6.68
N GLY A 63 1.30 0.86 -6.40
CA GLY A 63 0.92 2.06 -5.66
C GLY A 63 1.59 2.15 -4.29
N SER A 64 1.58 1.06 -3.52
CA SER A 64 2.22 1.00 -2.20
C SER A 64 3.74 1.05 -2.29
N VAL A 65 4.32 0.34 -3.27
CA VAL A 65 5.79 0.30 -3.47
C VAL A 65 6.30 1.67 -3.92
N LEU A 66 5.61 2.34 -4.85
CA LEU A 66 5.96 3.68 -5.32
C LEU A 66 5.81 4.72 -4.21
N ALA A 67 4.73 4.67 -3.43
CA ALA A 67 4.56 5.56 -2.28
C ALA A 67 5.74 5.44 -1.31
N LYS A 68 6.14 4.23 -0.98
CA LYS A 68 7.30 3.97 -0.12
C LYS A 68 8.62 4.43 -0.73
N GLN A 69 8.81 4.23 -2.01
CA GLN A 69 10.01 4.72 -2.70
C GLN A 69 10.11 6.25 -2.62
N ILE A 70 8.98 6.94 -2.71
CA ILE A 70 8.93 8.41 -2.61
C ILE A 70 9.13 8.89 -1.17
N THR A 71 8.52 8.21 -0.19
CA THR A 71 8.52 8.67 1.21
C THR A 71 9.75 8.25 2.00
N ASP A 72 10.21 7.02 1.83
CA ASP A 72 11.29 6.44 2.63
C ASP A 72 12.44 5.83 1.79
N GLY A 73 12.40 6.01 0.47
CA GLY A 73 13.47 5.57 -0.44
C GLY A 73 13.51 4.06 -0.66
N ASN A 74 12.55 3.30 -0.16
CA ASN A 74 12.54 1.84 -0.22
C ASN A 74 11.50 1.32 -1.21
N ALA A 75 11.94 0.79 -2.33
CA ALA A 75 11.10 0.18 -3.37
C ALA A 75 10.74 -1.28 -3.08
N SER A 76 10.47 -1.65 -1.84
CA SER A 76 10.15 -3.02 -1.43
C SER A 76 9.04 -3.03 -0.37
N TYR A 77 8.65 -4.22 0.06
CA TYR A 77 7.69 -4.39 1.15
C TYR A 77 8.34 -4.13 2.51
N ASN A 78 7.58 -3.58 3.44
CA ASN A 78 7.99 -3.43 4.83
C ASN A 78 7.62 -4.64 5.67
N SER A 79 8.40 -4.85 6.72
CA SER A 79 7.98 -5.60 7.88
C SER A 79 7.46 -4.62 8.93
N TYR A 80 6.38 -4.97 9.59
CA TYR A 80 5.71 -4.10 10.56
C TYR A 80 5.75 -4.74 11.94
N ASP A 81 6.09 -3.96 12.96
CA ASP A 81 6.05 -4.40 14.35
C ASP A 81 4.67 -4.21 14.97
N TYR A 82 3.70 -4.96 14.49
CA TYR A 82 2.32 -4.90 14.97
C TYR A 82 2.18 -5.27 16.45
N ARG A 83 3.04 -6.17 16.96
CA ARG A 83 2.94 -6.68 18.33
C ARG A 83 3.19 -5.60 19.37
N ASN A 84 4.09 -4.67 19.08
CA ASN A 84 4.44 -3.58 19.98
C ASN A 84 3.63 -2.31 19.71
N ALA A 85 2.86 -2.24 18.63
CA ALA A 85 2.02 -1.10 18.32
C ALA A 85 0.88 -0.95 19.36
N ASN A 86 0.65 0.25 19.85
CA ASN A 86 -0.49 0.56 20.72
C ASN A 86 -1.71 1.03 19.93
N TYR A 87 -1.50 1.52 18.72
CA TYR A 87 -2.53 1.95 17.80
C TYR A 87 -2.20 1.51 16.37
N LEU A 88 -3.18 0.96 15.66
CA LEU A 88 -3.08 0.60 14.26
C LEU A 88 -4.14 1.37 13.47
N LEU A 89 -3.71 2.15 12.50
CA LEU A 89 -4.56 2.79 11.50
C LEU A 89 -4.33 2.08 10.17
N MET A 90 -5.35 1.42 9.66
CA MET A 90 -5.27 0.58 8.47
C MET A 90 -6.12 1.18 7.36
N PHE A 91 -5.53 1.46 6.19
CA PHE A 91 -6.23 1.89 4.98
C PHE A 91 -6.25 0.76 3.96
N GLY A 92 -7.42 0.22 3.65
CA GLY A 92 -7.62 -0.84 2.65
C GLY A 92 -6.83 -2.12 2.89
N ALA A 93 -6.35 -2.33 4.11
CA ALA A 93 -5.38 -3.39 4.41
C ALA A 93 -6.04 -4.72 4.70
N ASN A 94 -7.22 -4.98 4.45
CA ASN A 94 -7.94 -6.25 4.65
C ASN A 94 -7.16 -7.34 5.45
N PHE A 95 -6.78 -6.98 6.67
CA PHE A 95 -5.72 -7.62 7.48
C PHE A 95 -6.09 -9.06 7.85
N LEU A 96 -7.38 -9.33 8.06
CA LEU A 96 -7.89 -10.64 8.46
C LEU A 96 -8.26 -11.57 7.29
N GLU A 97 -8.15 -11.11 6.05
CA GLU A 97 -8.59 -11.90 4.89
C GLU A 97 -7.50 -12.07 3.83
N SER A 98 -6.79 -11.00 3.45
CA SER A 98 -5.91 -11.06 2.29
C SER A 98 -4.54 -10.39 2.45
N PHE A 99 -4.34 -9.55 3.45
CA PHE A 99 -3.06 -8.88 3.66
C PHE A 99 -1.96 -9.87 4.06
N ARG A 100 -0.81 -9.80 3.40
CA ARG A 100 0.30 -10.74 3.61
C ARG A 100 1.29 -10.25 4.67
N PRO A 101 1.93 -11.17 5.42
CA PRO A 101 1.75 -12.63 5.46
C PRO A 101 0.55 -13.04 6.33
N TYR A 102 -0.46 -13.63 5.70
CA TYR A 102 -1.77 -13.88 6.29
C TYR A 102 -1.74 -14.65 7.61
N ASN A 103 -1.04 -15.78 7.65
CA ASN A 103 -0.99 -16.59 8.86
C ASN A 103 -0.38 -15.85 10.05
N ASN A 104 0.67 -15.05 9.82
CA ASN A 104 1.25 -14.21 10.85
C ASN A 104 0.28 -13.13 11.31
N ASN A 105 -0.48 -12.54 10.39
CA ASN A 105 -1.45 -11.49 10.72
C ASN A 105 -2.57 -12.01 11.62
N LEU A 106 -3.05 -13.24 11.40
CA LEU A 106 -4.04 -13.87 12.28
C LEU A 106 -3.49 -14.11 13.68
N GLN A 107 -2.25 -14.59 13.79
CA GLN A 107 -1.58 -14.77 15.08
C GLN A 107 -1.36 -13.44 15.81
N VAL A 108 -0.89 -12.44 15.09
CA VAL A 108 -0.72 -11.08 15.61
C VAL A 108 -2.06 -10.52 16.09
N TRP A 109 -3.11 -10.69 15.31
CA TRP A 109 -4.45 -10.23 15.70
C TRP A 109 -4.92 -10.85 17.00
N GLY A 110 -4.79 -12.18 17.12
CA GLY A 110 -5.10 -12.89 18.37
C GLY A 110 -4.34 -12.32 19.57
N TYR A 111 -3.04 -12.07 19.41
CA TYR A 111 -2.21 -11.50 20.46
C TYR A 111 -2.62 -10.06 20.81
N ILE A 112 -2.70 -9.15 19.87
CA ILE A 112 -2.96 -7.72 20.12
C ILE A 112 -4.37 -7.44 20.64
N ARG A 113 -5.32 -8.33 20.33
CA ARG A 113 -6.72 -8.23 20.77
C ARG A 113 -7.05 -9.07 22.00
N GLY A 114 -6.29 -10.14 22.26
CA GLY A 114 -6.52 -11.08 23.35
C GLY A 114 -5.56 -10.93 24.51
N GLU A 115 -4.27 -11.08 24.26
CA GLU A 115 -3.25 -11.27 25.29
C GLU A 115 -2.53 -9.97 25.69
N LYS A 116 -2.29 -9.07 24.75
CA LYS A 116 -1.53 -7.84 24.98
C LYS A 116 -2.23 -6.90 25.96
N THR A 117 -1.45 -6.32 26.87
CA THR A 117 -1.94 -5.32 27.85
C THR A 117 -1.03 -4.08 27.83
N PRO A 118 -1.57 -2.86 27.56
CA PRO A 118 -2.92 -2.60 27.10
C PRO A 118 -3.15 -3.18 25.68
N LYS A 119 -4.41 -3.50 25.36
CA LYS A 119 -4.77 -3.95 24.02
C LYS A 119 -4.49 -2.85 22.98
N THR A 120 -4.07 -3.28 21.80
CA THR A 120 -3.88 -2.36 20.68
C THR A 120 -5.23 -1.84 20.21
N HIS A 121 -5.37 -0.52 20.10
CA HIS A 121 -6.54 0.09 19.48
C HIS A 121 -6.41 0.03 17.95
N VAL A 122 -7.47 -0.43 17.28
CA VAL A 122 -7.47 -0.61 15.83
C VAL A 122 -8.55 0.24 15.20
N THR A 123 -8.16 1.10 14.27
CA THR A 123 -9.07 1.80 13.36
C THR A 123 -8.82 1.29 11.95
N ALA A 124 -9.86 0.79 11.29
CA ALA A 124 -9.76 0.33 9.91
C ALA A 124 -10.62 1.20 8.99
N VAL A 125 -10.05 1.55 7.86
CA VAL A 125 -10.64 2.37 6.80
C VAL A 125 -10.73 1.53 5.54
N ASP A 126 -11.91 1.42 4.94
CA ASP A 126 -12.10 0.73 3.66
C ASP A 126 -13.35 1.27 2.94
N VAL A 127 -13.52 0.87 1.70
CA VAL A 127 -14.66 1.26 0.87
C VAL A 127 -15.90 0.39 1.10
N HIS A 128 -15.73 -0.75 1.74
CA HIS A 128 -16.82 -1.67 2.10
C HIS A 128 -16.54 -2.37 3.43
N MET A 129 -17.61 -2.85 4.06
CA MET A 129 -17.47 -3.61 5.29
C MET A 129 -16.87 -4.99 5.00
N ASN A 130 -15.81 -5.34 5.71
CA ASN A 130 -15.12 -6.62 5.65
C ASN A 130 -14.80 -7.12 7.07
N GLN A 131 -14.17 -8.29 7.19
CA GLN A 131 -13.87 -8.88 8.51
C GLN A 131 -12.95 -8.00 9.35
N THR A 132 -12.00 -7.33 8.73
CA THR A 132 -11.08 -6.43 9.44
C THR A 132 -11.82 -5.25 10.05
N LEU A 133 -12.69 -4.60 9.26
CA LEU A 133 -13.50 -3.48 9.76
C LEU A 133 -14.45 -3.94 10.86
N ALA A 134 -15.12 -5.07 10.66
CA ALA A 134 -16.09 -5.61 11.63
C ALA A 134 -15.44 -5.97 12.99
N ALA A 135 -14.16 -6.36 12.98
CA ALA A 135 -13.40 -6.74 14.19
C ALA A 135 -12.60 -5.58 14.80
N SER A 136 -12.57 -4.40 14.17
CA SER A 136 -11.84 -3.22 14.64
C SER A 136 -12.62 -2.47 15.72
N ASP A 137 -11.90 -1.66 16.52
CA ASP A 137 -12.55 -0.77 17.50
C ASP A 137 -13.30 0.38 16.82
N ARG A 138 -12.81 0.80 15.66
CA ARG A 138 -13.46 1.81 14.83
C ARG A 138 -13.37 1.43 13.36
N ALA A 139 -14.50 1.41 12.70
CA ALA A 139 -14.61 1.21 11.25
C ALA A 139 -14.99 2.53 10.59
N LEU A 140 -14.25 2.94 9.57
CA LEU A 140 -14.51 4.13 8.77
C LEU A 140 -14.73 3.71 7.32
N LEU A 141 -15.94 3.93 6.82
CA LEU A 141 -16.26 3.70 5.41
C LEU A 141 -16.03 4.99 4.62
N VAL A 142 -15.22 4.89 3.58
CA VAL A 142 -14.88 5.99 2.69
C VAL A 142 -15.38 5.71 1.27
N LYS A 143 -15.61 6.75 0.49
CA LYS A 143 -15.88 6.58 -0.94
C LYS A 143 -14.60 6.13 -1.65
N PRO A 144 -14.67 5.22 -2.64
CA PRO A 144 -13.51 4.85 -3.43
C PRO A 144 -12.74 6.07 -3.95
N GLY A 145 -11.41 6.07 -3.76
CA GLY A 145 -10.53 7.16 -4.18
C GLY A 145 -10.46 8.38 -3.23
N THR A 146 -11.09 8.31 -2.05
CA THR A 146 -11.04 9.41 -1.07
C THR A 146 -10.16 9.12 0.14
N ASP A 147 -9.40 8.04 0.13
CA ASP A 147 -8.46 7.68 1.22
C ASP A 147 -7.47 8.79 1.51
N GLY A 148 -6.91 9.40 0.46
CA GLY A 148 -6.00 10.54 0.57
C GLY A 148 -6.64 11.74 1.26
N ALA A 149 -7.90 12.04 0.99
CA ALA A 149 -8.60 13.14 1.64
C ALA A 149 -8.77 12.89 3.15
N LEU A 150 -9.10 11.66 3.55
CA LEU A 150 -9.17 11.29 4.98
C LEU A 150 -7.79 11.36 5.63
N ALA A 151 -6.74 10.85 4.98
CA ALA A 151 -5.38 10.90 5.49
C ALA A 151 -4.92 12.35 5.71
N LEU A 152 -5.22 13.24 4.76
CA LEU A 152 -4.92 14.68 4.87
C LEU A 152 -5.72 15.36 5.98
N ALA A 153 -6.99 15.00 6.16
CA ALA A 153 -7.80 15.52 7.26
C ALA A 153 -7.23 15.12 8.63
N ILE A 154 -6.75 13.88 8.78
CA ILE A 154 -6.06 13.42 9.99
C ILE A 154 -4.75 14.19 10.18
N ALA A 155 -3.95 14.36 9.15
CA ALA A 155 -2.71 15.12 9.19
C ALA A 155 -2.99 16.59 9.59
N HIS A 156 -4.05 17.19 9.04
CA HIS A 156 -4.46 18.54 9.43
C HIS A 156 -4.72 18.67 10.93
N VAL A 157 -5.51 17.78 11.51
CA VAL A 157 -5.79 17.79 12.95
C VAL A 157 -4.50 17.64 13.76
N ILE A 158 -3.62 16.71 13.37
CA ILE A 158 -2.33 16.51 14.04
C ILE A 158 -1.50 17.82 14.02
N LEU A 159 -1.45 18.50 12.89
CA LEU A 159 -0.67 19.72 12.72
C LEU A 159 -1.34 20.92 13.41
N ALA A 160 -2.63 21.11 13.22
CA ALA A 160 -3.36 22.24 13.78
C ALA A 160 -3.40 22.23 15.32
N GLU A 161 -3.50 21.02 15.90
CA GLU A 161 -3.57 20.83 17.36
C GLU A 161 -2.19 20.58 18.00
N GLY A 162 -1.12 20.46 17.21
CA GLY A 162 0.23 20.24 17.71
C GLY A 162 0.45 18.84 18.29
N LEU A 163 -0.22 17.83 17.76
CA LEU A 163 -0.22 16.45 18.25
C LEU A 163 0.93 15.59 17.74
N TRP A 164 1.82 16.12 16.90
CA TRP A 164 2.97 15.37 16.40
C TRP A 164 3.97 15.06 17.53
N ASP A 165 4.70 13.95 17.38
CA ASP A 165 5.77 13.60 18.30
C ASP A 165 6.99 14.52 18.07
N ARG A 166 7.22 15.43 19.04
CA ARG A 166 8.31 16.42 18.98
C ARG A 166 9.69 15.80 19.07
N ASN A 167 9.82 14.63 19.70
CA ASN A 167 11.11 13.95 19.80
C ASN A 167 11.49 13.30 18.47
N PHE A 168 10.51 12.83 17.71
CA PHE A 168 10.73 12.19 16.41
C PHE A 168 10.82 13.20 15.27
N VAL A 169 9.85 14.10 15.16
CA VAL A 169 9.78 15.10 14.09
C VAL A 169 10.70 16.29 14.35
N GLY A 170 10.99 16.58 15.59
CA GLY A 170 11.69 17.77 16.03
C GLY A 170 10.74 18.87 16.54
N ASN A 171 11.33 19.85 17.19
CA ASN A 171 10.62 21.04 17.66
C ASN A 171 10.73 22.14 16.61
N PHE A 172 9.73 22.99 16.52
CA PHE A 172 9.86 24.22 15.75
C PHE A 172 10.91 25.14 16.43
N ALA A 173 11.64 25.92 15.64
CA ALA A 173 12.75 26.72 16.13
C ALA A 173 12.36 27.69 17.25
N ASP A 174 11.13 28.22 17.22
CA ASP A 174 10.55 29.14 18.21
C ASP A 174 9.63 28.45 19.22
N GLY A 175 9.48 27.11 19.16
CA GLY A 175 8.59 26.35 20.01
C GLY A 175 7.09 26.58 19.77
N GLN A 176 6.72 27.31 18.71
CA GLN A 176 5.34 27.64 18.39
C GLN A 176 4.73 26.63 17.41
N ASN A 177 3.40 26.45 17.51
CA ASN A 177 2.64 25.75 16.49
C ASN A 177 2.22 26.73 15.38
N HIS A 178 2.80 26.59 14.19
CA HIS A 178 2.50 27.44 13.05
C HIS A 178 1.34 26.91 12.19
N PHE A 179 0.92 25.67 12.38
CA PHE A 179 -0.21 25.08 11.67
C PHE A 179 -1.51 25.47 12.37
N LYS A 180 -2.25 26.39 11.79
CA LYS A 180 -3.53 26.87 12.34
C LYS A 180 -4.64 26.65 11.32
N THR A 181 -5.80 26.23 11.80
CA THR A 181 -6.98 26.01 10.97
C THR A 181 -7.26 27.20 10.07
N GLY A 182 -7.42 26.95 8.78
CA GLY A 182 -7.78 27.94 7.78
C GLY A 182 -6.74 29.00 7.46
N LYS A 183 -5.47 28.80 7.86
CA LYS A 183 -4.39 29.74 7.57
C LYS A 183 -3.16 29.02 7.02
N PRO A 184 -2.49 29.56 5.99
CA PRO A 184 -1.19 29.09 5.59
C PRO A 184 -0.16 29.31 6.72
N VAL A 185 0.90 28.51 6.72
CA VAL A 185 2.02 28.68 7.63
C VAL A 185 2.81 29.93 7.23
N ASP A 186 3.31 30.66 8.23
CA ASP A 186 4.12 31.86 8.03
C ASP A 186 5.34 31.55 7.14
N ALA A 187 5.58 32.41 6.14
CA ALA A 187 6.73 32.28 5.23
C ALA A 187 8.09 32.40 5.93
N ALA A 188 8.12 32.99 7.12
CA ALA A 188 9.33 33.04 7.95
C ALA A 188 9.63 31.74 8.69
N PHE A 189 8.71 30.75 8.64
CA PHE A 189 8.92 29.47 9.29
C PHE A 189 10.06 28.67 8.64
N ASN A 190 10.91 28.09 9.45
CA ASN A 190 12.07 27.37 8.97
C ASN A 190 11.72 25.96 8.50
N GLU A 191 11.70 25.71 7.17
CA GLU A 191 11.41 24.42 6.54
C GLU A 191 12.30 23.26 7.03
N LYS A 192 13.48 23.54 7.54
CA LYS A 192 14.38 22.54 8.11
C LYS A 192 13.74 21.70 9.20
N TRP A 193 12.81 22.28 9.96
CA TRP A 193 12.16 21.59 11.06
C TRP A 193 10.97 20.73 10.65
N THR A 194 10.45 20.94 9.45
CA THR A 194 9.31 20.20 8.91
C THR A 194 9.66 19.34 7.70
N LEU A 195 10.93 19.30 7.30
CA LEU A 195 11.42 18.56 6.13
C LEU A 195 10.63 18.90 4.84
N GLY A 196 10.28 20.17 4.66
CA GLY A 196 9.54 20.64 3.49
C GLY A 196 8.01 20.51 3.60
N LEU A 197 7.48 20.00 4.71
CA LEU A 197 6.04 19.81 4.91
C LEU A 197 5.26 21.12 4.84
N THR A 198 5.83 22.22 5.37
CA THR A 198 5.20 23.54 5.37
C THR A 198 5.02 24.09 3.96
N GLU A 199 6.05 24.02 3.14
CA GLU A 199 5.99 24.46 1.74
C GLU A 199 4.98 23.63 0.96
N TRP A 200 5.06 22.30 1.07
CA TRP A 200 4.11 21.40 0.45
C TRP A 200 2.67 21.72 0.87
N TRP A 201 2.42 21.90 2.15
CA TRP A 201 1.10 22.22 2.68
C TRP A 201 0.55 23.52 2.09
N ASN A 202 1.35 24.58 2.08
CA ASN A 202 0.93 25.87 1.57
C ASN A 202 0.70 25.86 0.05
N VAL A 203 1.47 25.08 -0.70
CA VAL A 203 1.32 24.95 -2.16
C VAL A 203 0.08 24.14 -2.51
N GLU A 204 -0.11 23.00 -1.87
CA GLU A 204 -1.18 22.05 -2.22
C GLU A 204 -2.55 22.45 -1.64
N PHE A 205 -2.57 23.15 -0.52
CA PHE A 205 -3.79 23.48 0.22
C PHE A 205 -4.08 24.97 0.38
N LYS A 206 -3.35 25.85 -0.31
CA LYS A 206 -3.50 27.31 -0.21
C LYS A 206 -4.93 27.80 -0.37
N ASP A 207 -5.75 27.15 -1.18
CA ASP A 207 -7.13 27.50 -1.48
C ASP A 207 -8.15 26.59 -0.76
N ARG A 208 -7.68 25.71 0.12
CA ARG A 208 -8.53 24.77 0.85
C ARG A 208 -8.28 24.90 2.34
N THR A 209 -9.31 25.27 3.03
CA THR A 209 -9.37 25.04 4.49
C THR A 209 -9.83 23.61 4.68
N PRO A 210 -9.13 22.81 5.45
CA PRO A 210 -9.58 21.48 5.85
C PRO A 210 -10.87 21.53 6.64
#